data_6fb9ebd316224be11e61343a18bb47af
#
_entry.id   6fb9ebd316224be11e61343a18bb47af
#
_cell.length_a   1.000
_cell.length_b   1.000
_cell.length_c   1.000
_cell.angle_alpha   90.00
_cell.angle_beta   90.00
_cell.angle_gamma   90.00
#
_symmetry.space_group_name_H-M   'P 1'
#
loop_
_entity.id
_entity.type
_entity.pdbx_description
1 polymer ?
#
loop_
_entity_poly.entity_id
_entity_poly.type
_entity_poly.pdbx_seq_one_letter_code
_entity_poly.pdbx_strand_id
1 'polypeptide(L)'
;NMKTKAFLPAIVFLLASLASCNFSVPKSLVTDDGSVRIIENPDGPLYICDLKAAGDTIDIPLSELVEDCRIVRFETSDEALFKAWWIEVSDNYICVRQQSNVVKLYDKDGKFLCNIGAMGNGPGEYPVTIYDVSIDERGGHIFLSLFYGKKIMMYGLDGKWIKDINLPGQINKAKIEINADGTLSVIHMPFQEGTPFAFRVDTDGNILDKVPASPYMLASNFDGEIFSYRNT
;
A
#
# COMPACT_ATOMS: atom_id res chain seq x y z
N ASN A 1 35.27 -11.64 -68.57
CA ASN A 1 34.41 -12.60 -67.92
C ASN A 1 34.42 -12.39 -66.39
N MET A 2 33.70 -11.41 -65.94
CA MET A 2 33.49 -11.17 -64.50
C MET A 2 32.07 -11.58 -64.17
N LYS A 3 31.90 -12.62 -63.36
CA LYS A 3 30.60 -13.04 -62.81
C LYS A 3 30.32 -12.25 -61.59
N THR A 4 29.36 -11.32 -61.66
CA THR A 4 28.75 -10.62 -60.53
C THR A 4 27.89 -11.59 -59.73
N LYS A 5 28.27 -11.85 -58.47
CA LYS A 5 27.43 -12.54 -57.50
C LYS A 5 26.52 -11.52 -56.85
N ALA A 6 25.23 -11.67 -57.06
CA ALA A 6 24.19 -10.92 -56.34
C ALA A 6 24.12 -11.43 -54.89
N PHE A 7 24.33 -10.53 -53.94
CA PHE A 7 24.04 -10.75 -52.53
C PHE A 7 22.59 -10.40 -52.25
N LEU A 8 21.82 -11.41 -51.86
CA LEU A 8 20.45 -11.23 -51.35
C LEU A 8 20.54 -10.96 -49.85
N PRO A 9 20.04 -9.83 -49.32
CA PRO A 9 19.95 -9.68 -47.88
C PRO A 9 18.74 -10.47 -47.35
N ALA A 10 19.02 -11.46 -46.50
CA ALA A 10 18.01 -12.16 -45.74
C ALA A 10 17.43 -11.18 -44.69
N ILE A 11 16.22 -10.72 -44.92
CA ILE A 11 15.41 -10.00 -43.93
C ILE A 11 14.92 -11.04 -42.91
N VAL A 12 15.60 -11.08 -41.77
CA VAL A 12 15.12 -11.85 -40.61
C VAL A 12 13.97 -11.05 -39.99
N PHE A 13 12.74 -11.46 -40.24
CA PHE A 13 11.57 -11.01 -39.50
C PHE A 13 11.68 -11.58 -38.09
N LEU A 14 12.14 -10.76 -37.16
CA LEU A 14 12.04 -11.03 -35.74
C LEU A 14 10.56 -10.77 -35.33
N LEU A 15 9.73 -11.82 -35.38
CA LEU A 15 8.43 -11.83 -34.77
C LEU A 15 8.63 -11.78 -33.24
N ALA A 16 8.63 -10.55 -32.70
CA ALA A 16 8.43 -10.34 -31.27
C ALA A 16 7.00 -10.80 -30.95
N SER A 17 6.89 -12.00 -30.40
CA SER A 17 5.68 -12.48 -29.77
C SER A 17 5.43 -11.60 -28.55
N LEU A 18 4.60 -10.57 -28.68
CA LEU A 18 3.96 -9.91 -27.57
C LEU A 18 3.06 -10.95 -26.90
N ALA A 19 3.60 -11.61 -25.88
CA ALA A 19 2.77 -12.35 -24.94
C ALA A 19 1.91 -11.30 -24.21
N SER A 20 0.78 -10.96 -24.82
CA SER A 20 -0.32 -10.31 -24.13
C SER A 20 -0.75 -11.30 -23.06
N CYS A 21 -0.43 -10.98 -21.79
CA CYS A 21 -1.10 -11.62 -20.67
C CYS A 21 -2.58 -11.26 -20.77
N ASN A 22 -3.34 -12.10 -21.46
CA ASN A 22 -4.78 -12.06 -21.37
C ASN A 22 -5.14 -12.49 -19.96
N PHE A 23 -5.33 -11.53 -19.09
CA PHE A 23 -5.99 -11.73 -17.81
C PHE A 23 -7.45 -12.04 -18.16
N SER A 24 -7.76 -13.31 -18.37
CA SER A 24 -9.13 -13.75 -18.52
C SER A 24 -9.78 -13.73 -17.13
N VAL A 25 -10.56 -12.70 -16.87
CA VAL A 25 -11.47 -12.68 -15.71
C VAL A 25 -12.31 -13.97 -15.76
N PRO A 26 -12.34 -14.77 -14.69
CA PRO A 26 -13.17 -15.97 -14.66
C PRO A 26 -14.61 -15.62 -15.04
N LYS A 27 -15.19 -16.38 -15.93
CA LYS A 27 -16.58 -16.17 -16.46
C LYS A 27 -17.64 -16.11 -15.35
N SER A 28 -17.32 -16.64 -14.16
CA SER A 28 -18.17 -16.65 -12.96
C SER A 28 -18.30 -15.28 -12.25
N LEU A 29 -17.45 -14.30 -12.59
CA LEU A 29 -17.50 -12.94 -12.02
C LEU A 29 -18.17 -11.92 -12.95
N VAL A 30 -18.53 -12.31 -14.16
CA VAL A 30 -19.27 -11.47 -15.10
C VAL A 30 -20.69 -11.99 -15.16
N THR A 31 -21.62 -11.33 -14.50
CA THR A 31 -23.03 -11.70 -14.55
C THR A 31 -23.67 -11.20 -15.84
N ASP A 32 -24.39 -12.07 -16.55
CA ASP A 32 -25.14 -11.74 -17.77
C ASP A 32 -26.34 -10.80 -17.51
N ASP A 33 -26.59 -10.45 -16.24
CA ASP A 33 -27.72 -9.64 -15.76
C ASP A 33 -27.47 -8.13 -15.82
N GLY A 34 -26.28 -7.72 -16.25
CA GLY A 34 -25.91 -6.30 -16.34
C GLY A 34 -25.48 -5.66 -15.01
N SER A 35 -25.37 -6.43 -13.93
CA SER A 35 -24.91 -5.92 -12.62
C SER A 35 -23.47 -5.46 -12.63
N VAL A 36 -22.65 -5.95 -13.57
CA VAL A 36 -21.26 -5.53 -13.76
C VAL A 36 -21.02 -5.04 -15.18
N ARG A 37 -20.48 -3.84 -15.29
CA ARG A 37 -20.03 -3.25 -16.56
C ARG A 37 -18.53 -3.02 -16.52
N ILE A 38 -17.82 -3.48 -17.55
CA ILE A 38 -16.40 -3.27 -17.72
C ILE A 38 -16.16 -2.13 -18.70
N ILE A 39 -15.34 -1.17 -18.31
CA ILE A 39 -14.86 -0.10 -19.19
C ILE A 39 -13.35 -0.30 -19.35
N GLU A 40 -12.92 -0.53 -20.59
CA GLU A 40 -11.51 -0.62 -20.93
C GLU A 40 -10.85 0.76 -20.84
N ASN A 41 -9.76 0.86 -20.09
CA ASN A 41 -8.92 2.04 -19.97
C ASN A 41 -7.47 1.69 -20.27
N PRO A 42 -6.63 2.65 -20.70
CA PRO A 42 -5.20 2.44 -20.92
C PRO A 42 -4.46 1.92 -19.68
N ASP A 43 -4.93 2.29 -18.49
CA ASP A 43 -4.35 1.90 -17.19
C ASP A 43 -4.93 0.60 -16.61
N GLY A 44 -5.78 -0.09 -17.38
CA GLY A 44 -6.45 -1.32 -17.00
C GLY A 44 -7.98 -1.20 -16.95
N PRO A 45 -8.72 -2.33 -16.88
CA PRO A 45 -10.17 -2.34 -16.91
C PRO A 45 -10.76 -1.75 -15.63
N LEU A 46 -11.78 -0.91 -15.80
CA LEU A 46 -12.60 -0.39 -14.70
C LEU A 46 -13.89 -1.24 -14.61
N TYR A 47 -14.11 -1.85 -13.45
CA TYR A 47 -15.31 -2.61 -13.14
C TYR A 47 -16.33 -1.72 -12.44
N ILE A 48 -17.51 -1.53 -13.04
CA ILE A 48 -18.61 -0.79 -12.44
C ILE A 48 -19.66 -1.78 -12.02
N CYS A 49 -19.91 -1.90 -10.72
CA CYS A 49 -20.91 -2.80 -10.15
C CYS A 49 -22.15 -1.99 -9.76
N ASP A 50 -23.31 -2.40 -10.29
CA ASP A 50 -24.61 -1.89 -9.82
C ASP A 50 -25.14 -2.78 -8.69
N LEU A 51 -24.91 -2.34 -7.46
CA LEU A 51 -25.35 -3.10 -6.27
C LEU A 51 -26.86 -3.24 -6.15
N LYS A 52 -27.66 -2.43 -6.88
CA LYS A 52 -29.13 -2.55 -6.89
C LYS A 52 -29.58 -3.66 -7.84
N ALA A 53 -28.77 -3.97 -8.85
CA ALA A 53 -29.02 -5.06 -9.77
C ALA A 53 -28.47 -6.41 -9.25
N ALA A 54 -27.66 -6.40 -8.17
CA ALA A 54 -27.18 -7.61 -7.53
C ALA A 54 -28.39 -8.36 -6.90
N GLY A 55 -28.62 -9.59 -7.35
CA GLY A 55 -29.77 -10.40 -6.92
C GLY A 55 -29.51 -11.09 -5.58
N ASP A 56 -28.83 -12.23 -5.62
CA ASP A 56 -28.58 -13.07 -4.47
C ASP A 56 -27.13 -12.96 -3.95
N THR A 57 -26.91 -13.42 -2.72
CA THR A 57 -25.58 -13.66 -2.16
C THR A 57 -25.12 -15.08 -2.47
N ILE A 58 -23.85 -15.24 -2.78
CA ILE A 58 -23.21 -16.56 -2.94
C ILE A 58 -22.14 -16.75 -1.90
N ASP A 59 -21.98 -17.98 -1.44
CA ASP A 59 -20.82 -18.35 -0.62
C ASP A 59 -19.65 -18.66 -1.54
N ILE A 60 -18.56 -17.90 -1.41
CA ILE A 60 -17.31 -18.17 -2.14
C ILE A 60 -16.42 -18.98 -1.21
N PRO A 61 -16.10 -20.24 -1.53
CA PRO A 61 -15.16 -21.03 -0.74
C PRO A 61 -13.79 -20.35 -0.67
N LEU A 62 -13.15 -20.36 0.49
CA LEU A 62 -11.82 -19.75 0.65
C LEU A 62 -10.79 -20.35 -0.34
N SER A 63 -10.94 -21.61 -0.72
CA SER A 63 -10.11 -22.29 -1.71
C SER A 63 -10.18 -21.70 -3.12
N GLU A 64 -11.19 -20.88 -3.45
CA GLU A 64 -11.26 -20.15 -4.70
C GLU A 64 -10.48 -18.83 -4.67
N LEU A 65 -10.15 -18.33 -3.47
CA LEU A 65 -9.47 -17.06 -3.25
C LEU A 65 -8.00 -17.23 -2.87
N VAL A 66 -7.61 -18.40 -2.35
CA VAL A 66 -6.25 -18.64 -1.86
C VAL A 66 -5.74 -20.00 -2.36
N GLU A 67 -4.47 -20.06 -2.75
CA GLU A 67 -3.81 -21.29 -3.18
C GLU A 67 -3.27 -22.09 -1.98
N ASP A 68 -2.81 -21.38 -0.94
CA ASP A 68 -2.25 -21.97 0.27
C ASP A 68 -2.54 -21.11 1.51
N CYS A 69 -2.46 -21.73 2.68
CA CYS A 69 -2.70 -21.08 3.96
C CYS A 69 -1.67 -21.54 4.98
N ARG A 70 -0.98 -20.57 5.60
CA ARG A 70 0.01 -20.84 6.62
C ARG A 70 -0.38 -20.19 7.96
N ILE A 71 -0.25 -20.96 9.05
CA ILE A 71 -0.41 -20.45 10.41
C ILE A 71 0.97 -20.06 10.95
N VAL A 72 1.16 -18.77 11.23
CA VAL A 72 2.38 -18.25 11.88
C VAL A 72 2.16 -18.19 13.39
N ARG A 73 3.09 -18.79 14.14
CA ARG A 73 3.10 -18.72 15.61
C ARG A 73 4.18 -17.73 16.03
N PHE A 74 3.75 -16.66 16.70
CA PHE A 74 4.68 -15.66 17.19
C PHE A 74 5.43 -16.15 18.43
N GLU A 75 6.66 -15.66 18.57
CA GLU A 75 7.47 -15.85 19.77
C GLU A 75 6.74 -15.29 21.00
N THR A 76 6.92 -15.97 22.16
CA THR A 76 6.17 -15.67 23.40
C THR A 76 7.07 -15.14 24.52
N SER A 77 8.29 -14.66 24.22
CA SER A 77 9.10 -13.92 25.19
C SER A 77 8.41 -12.62 25.61
N ASP A 78 8.71 -12.11 26.79
CA ASP A 78 8.09 -10.87 27.30
C ASP A 78 8.27 -9.71 26.33
N GLU A 79 9.42 -9.63 25.67
CA GLU A 79 9.72 -8.60 24.67
C GLU A 79 8.93 -8.78 23.37
N ALA A 80 8.59 -10.02 23.03
CA ALA A 80 7.84 -10.35 21.82
C ALA A 80 6.33 -10.18 21.98
N LEU A 81 5.80 -10.21 23.19
CA LEU A 81 4.35 -10.11 23.42
C LEU A 81 3.77 -8.79 22.88
N PHE A 82 2.59 -8.87 22.30
CA PHE A 82 1.90 -7.71 21.73
C PHE A 82 0.37 -7.82 21.89
N LYS A 83 -0.27 -6.67 21.76
CA LYS A 83 -1.71 -6.58 21.53
C LYS A 83 -1.92 -5.91 20.16
N ALA A 84 -2.13 -6.74 19.15
CA ALA A 84 -2.26 -6.24 17.79
C ALA A 84 -3.47 -5.31 17.64
N TRP A 85 -3.24 -4.19 17.00
CA TRP A 85 -4.28 -3.34 16.42
C TRP A 85 -4.35 -3.56 14.91
N TRP A 86 -3.19 -3.66 14.27
CA TRP A 86 -3.06 -3.93 12.85
C TRP A 86 -1.76 -4.68 12.56
N ILE A 87 -1.76 -5.46 11.49
CA ILE A 87 -0.58 -6.23 11.06
C ILE A 87 -0.30 -5.88 9.60
N GLU A 88 0.96 -5.56 9.30
CA GLU A 88 1.49 -5.39 7.96
C GLU A 88 2.44 -6.54 7.66
N VAL A 89 2.30 -7.15 6.47
CA VAL A 89 3.06 -8.35 6.08
C VAL A 89 3.74 -8.09 4.75
N SER A 90 5.02 -8.45 4.68
CA SER A 90 5.80 -8.51 3.46
C SER A 90 6.37 -9.92 3.24
N ASP A 91 7.21 -10.13 2.24
CA ASP A 91 7.72 -11.48 1.91
C ASP A 91 8.49 -12.12 3.07
N ASN A 92 9.27 -11.33 3.83
CA ASN A 92 10.14 -11.85 4.89
C ASN A 92 9.86 -11.27 6.28
N TYR A 93 8.96 -10.27 6.41
CA TYR A 93 8.74 -9.57 7.67
C TYR A 93 7.26 -9.41 7.99
N ILE A 94 6.99 -9.30 9.30
CA ILE A 94 5.67 -8.98 9.85
C ILE A 94 5.84 -7.82 10.83
N CYS A 95 5.23 -6.67 10.53
CA CYS A 95 5.14 -5.55 11.45
C CYS A 95 3.81 -5.59 12.20
N VAL A 96 3.87 -5.53 13.52
CA VAL A 96 2.69 -5.46 14.39
C VAL A 96 2.56 -4.07 14.98
N ARG A 97 1.50 -3.36 14.58
CA ARG A 97 1.11 -2.08 15.19
C ARG A 97 0.26 -2.34 16.41
N GLN A 98 0.49 -1.55 17.43
CA GLN A 98 -0.24 -1.58 18.67
C GLN A 98 -0.86 -0.19 18.95
N GLN A 99 -1.99 -0.15 19.60
CA GLN A 99 -2.56 1.12 20.04
C GLN A 99 -1.75 1.66 21.23
N SER A 100 -1.24 2.89 21.11
CA SER A 100 -0.46 3.57 22.16
C SER A 100 0.73 2.76 22.68
N ASN A 101 1.36 1.99 21.80
CA ASN A 101 2.55 1.22 22.12
C ASN A 101 3.48 1.13 20.89
N VAL A 102 4.71 0.64 21.13
CA VAL A 102 5.75 0.52 20.11
C VAL A 102 5.37 -0.48 19.03
N VAL A 103 5.73 -0.17 17.77
CA VAL A 103 5.63 -1.11 16.65
C VAL A 103 6.67 -2.21 16.81
N LYS A 104 6.29 -3.45 16.57
CA LYS A 104 7.18 -4.61 16.67
C LYS A 104 7.42 -5.22 15.29
N LEU A 105 8.66 -5.64 15.05
CA LEU A 105 9.07 -6.36 13.85
C LEU A 105 9.36 -7.82 14.18
N TYR A 106 8.83 -8.69 13.34
CA TYR A 106 9.07 -10.13 13.35
C TYR A 106 9.54 -10.59 11.97
N ASP A 107 10.24 -11.72 11.92
CA ASP A 107 10.44 -12.40 10.65
C ASP A 107 9.13 -13.10 10.20
N LYS A 108 9.14 -13.61 8.98
CA LYS A 108 7.98 -14.30 8.38
C LYS A 108 7.53 -15.53 9.14
N ASP A 109 8.37 -16.10 10.01
CA ASP A 109 8.08 -17.30 10.81
C ASP A 109 7.62 -16.96 12.23
N GLY A 110 7.52 -15.64 12.55
CA GLY A 110 6.99 -15.13 13.82
C GLY A 110 8.04 -14.96 14.91
N LYS A 111 9.34 -15.07 14.61
CA LYS A 111 10.40 -14.77 15.54
C LYS A 111 10.54 -13.27 15.72
N PHE A 112 10.58 -12.80 16.96
CA PHE A 112 10.78 -11.38 17.28
C PHE A 112 12.18 -10.91 16.85
N LEU A 113 12.25 -9.79 16.16
CA LEU A 113 13.49 -9.17 15.71
C LEU A 113 13.83 -7.94 16.54
N CYS A 114 12.93 -6.97 16.59
CA CYS A 114 13.15 -5.73 17.33
C CYS A 114 11.86 -4.91 17.49
N ASN A 115 11.93 -3.88 18.31
CA ASN A 115 10.99 -2.77 18.29
C ASN A 115 11.43 -1.75 17.24
N ILE A 116 10.46 -1.14 16.53
CA ILE A 116 10.73 -0.05 15.61
C ILE A 116 10.59 1.26 16.36
N GLY A 117 11.72 1.93 16.62
CA GLY A 117 11.75 3.14 17.44
C GLY A 117 11.30 2.92 18.88
N ALA A 118 10.73 3.94 19.50
CA ALA A 118 10.21 3.92 20.87
C ALA A 118 9.06 4.91 21.04
N MET A 119 8.30 4.74 22.12
CA MET A 119 7.30 5.74 22.55
C MET A 119 8.00 6.89 23.26
N GLY A 120 7.75 8.13 22.84
CA GLY A 120 8.35 9.31 23.45
C GLY A 120 8.37 10.53 22.51
N ASN A 121 9.22 11.53 22.86
CA ASN A 121 9.36 12.79 22.11
C ASN A 121 10.80 13.06 21.65
N GLY A 122 11.69 12.10 21.81
CA GLY A 122 13.09 12.20 21.37
C GLY A 122 13.25 11.92 19.88
N PRO A 123 14.47 12.06 19.35
CA PRO A 123 14.80 11.64 17.98
C PRO A 123 14.49 10.16 17.78
N GLY A 124 13.70 9.83 16.75
CA GLY A 124 13.29 8.45 16.49
C GLY A 124 12.26 7.89 17.47
N GLU A 125 11.65 8.73 18.29
CA GLU A 125 10.52 8.37 19.13
C GLU A 125 9.24 8.99 18.59
N TYR A 126 8.09 8.39 18.93
CA TYR A 126 6.80 8.90 18.52
C TYR A 126 5.84 8.98 19.72
N PRO A 127 5.21 10.15 19.91
CA PRO A 127 4.37 10.41 21.08
C PRO A 127 2.92 9.91 20.93
N VAL A 128 2.57 9.46 19.72
CA VAL A 128 1.18 9.09 19.38
C VAL A 128 1.18 7.75 18.66
N THR A 129 0.01 7.15 18.57
CA THR A 129 -0.21 5.90 17.83
C THR A 129 0.25 6.03 16.38
N ILE A 130 0.97 5.02 15.91
CA ILE A 130 1.30 4.87 14.49
C ILE A 130 0.02 4.45 13.74
N TYR A 131 -0.32 5.19 12.72
CA TYR A 131 -1.50 4.91 11.90
C TYR A 131 -1.20 3.92 10.80
N ASP A 132 -0.04 4.04 10.15
CA ASP A 132 0.35 3.15 9.06
C ASP A 132 1.83 2.77 9.12
N VAL A 133 2.12 1.58 8.61
CA VAL A 133 3.47 1.02 8.47
C VAL A 133 3.61 0.51 7.05
N SER A 134 4.72 0.81 6.40
CA SER A 134 5.07 0.23 5.10
C SER A 134 6.50 -0.30 5.16
N ILE A 135 6.70 -1.53 4.64
CA ILE A 135 7.98 -2.25 4.68
C ILE A 135 8.59 -2.23 3.28
N ASP A 136 9.73 -1.58 3.13
CA ASP A 136 10.57 -1.63 1.94
C ASP A 136 11.69 -2.64 2.14
N GLU A 137 11.45 -3.90 1.80
CA GLU A 137 12.48 -4.94 1.91
C GLU A 137 13.66 -4.70 1.00
N ARG A 138 13.45 -4.15 -0.20
CA ARG A 138 14.51 -3.88 -1.18
C ARG A 138 15.42 -2.76 -0.74
N GLY A 139 14.83 -1.69 -0.21
CA GLY A 139 15.59 -0.56 0.33
C GLY A 139 16.11 -0.80 1.74
N GLY A 140 15.61 -1.81 2.45
CA GLY A 140 15.97 -2.09 3.83
C GLY A 140 15.35 -1.12 4.83
N HIS A 141 14.15 -0.58 4.53
CA HIS A 141 13.54 0.48 5.30
C HIS A 141 12.12 0.14 5.78
N ILE A 142 11.72 0.81 6.85
CA ILE A 142 10.35 0.81 7.36
C ILE A 142 9.91 2.26 7.49
N PHE A 143 8.74 2.58 6.93
CA PHE A 143 8.15 3.90 7.02
C PHE A 143 6.95 3.87 7.96
N LEU A 144 6.92 4.82 8.90
CA LEU A 144 5.82 4.97 9.86
C LEU A 144 5.09 6.29 9.63
N SER A 145 3.77 6.21 9.48
CA SER A 145 2.88 7.37 9.51
C SER A 145 2.25 7.49 10.89
N LEU A 146 2.36 8.67 11.49
CA LEU A 146 1.67 9.00 12.75
C LEU A 146 0.15 9.11 12.53
N PHE A 147 -0.63 8.94 13.59
CA PHE A 147 -2.07 9.19 13.52
C PHE A 147 -2.38 10.61 13.01
N TYR A 148 -1.56 11.57 13.40
CA TYR A 148 -1.48 12.92 12.82
C TYR A 148 -0.06 13.47 12.99
N GLY A 149 0.41 14.29 12.04
CA GLY A 149 1.75 14.88 12.10
C GLY A 149 2.16 15.56 10.81
N LYS A 150 3.37 16.10 10.79
CA LYS A 150 3.98 16.76 9.63
C LYS A 150 5.20 16.00 9.12
N LYS A 151 5.25 14.71 9.37
CA LYS A 151 6.38 13.88 8.98
C LYS A 151 5.98 12.42 8.75
N ILE A 152 6.77 11.74 7.97
CA ILE A 152 6.84 10.28 7.88
C ILE A 152 8.18 9.89 8.50
N MET A 153 8.20 8.91 9.38
CA MET A 153 9.42 8.47 10.04
C MET A 153 10.01 7.28 9.30
N MET A 154 11.32 7.32 9.04
CA MET A 154 12.05 6.29 8.32
C MET A 154 13.02 5.56 9.27
N TYR A 155 12.91 4.23 9.30
CA TYR A 155 13.74 3.33 10.11
C TYR A 155 14.40 2.27 9.23
N GLY A 156 15.49 1.68 9.73
CA GLY A 156 16.05 0.46 9.19
C GLY A 156 15.27 -0.78 9.64
N LEU A 157 15.50 -1.92 8.97
CA LEU A 157 14.97 -3.22 9.39
C LEU A 157 15.56 -3.71 10.73
N ASP A 158 16.57 -3.03 11.27
CA ASP A 158 17.10 -3.22 12.62
C ASP A 158 16.36 -2.41 13.69
N GLY A 159 15.30 -1.71 13.33
CA GLY A 159 14.48 -0.87 14.20
C GLY A 159 15.07 0.49 14.52
N LYS A 160 16.26 0.81 14.02
CA LYS A 160 16.91 2.10 14.29
C LYS A 160 16.37 3.21 13.41
N TRP A 161 16.13 4.35 14.02
CA TRP A 161 15.74 5.55 13.30
C TRP A 161 16.84 6.03 12.35
N ILE A 162 16.42 6.38 11.13
CA ILE A 162 17.31 6.92 10.11
C ILE A 162 17.08 8.43 10.00
N LYS A 163 15.86 8.84 9.69
CA LYS A 163 15.48 10.25 9.56
C LYS A 163 13.96 10.45 9.61
N ASP A 164 13.54 11.68 9.75
CA ASP A 164 12.18 12.12 9.48
C ASP A 164 12.10 12.72 8.07
N ILE A 165 11.11 12.29 7.30
CA ILE A 165 10.73 12.91 6.03
C ILE A 165 9.73 14.00 6.39
N ASN A 166 10.19 15.25 6.44
CA ASN A 166 9.36 16.38 6.83
C ASN A 166 8.42 16.78 5.68
N LEU A 167 7.17 17.00 6.02
CA LEU A 167 6.12 17.37 5.07
C LEU A 167 5.74 18.86 5.25
N PRO A 168 5.34 19.56 4.17
CA PRO A 168 4.98 20.98 4.24
C PRO A 168 3.71 21.24 5.06
N GLY A 169 2.87 20.22 5.23
CA GLY A 169 1.61 20.31 5.96
C GLY A 169 1.32 19.09 6.80
N GLN A 170 0.30 19.19 7.64
CA GLN A 170 -0.14 18.09 8.48
C GLN A 170 -0.90 17.05 7.67
N ILE A 171 -0.53 15.79 7.84
CA ILE A 171 -1.28 14.63 7.38
C ILE A 171 -2.03 14.01 8.56
N ASN A 172 -3.21 13.42 8.28
CA ASN A 172 -4.04 12.78 9.28
C ASN A 172 -4.44 11.40 8.77
N LYS A 173 -4.20 10.36 9.56
CA LYS A 173 -4.55 8.97 9.21
C LYS A 173 -4.06 8.61 7.81
N ALA A 174 -2.79 8.90 7.53
CA ALA A 174 -2.22 8.71 6.21
C ALA A 174 -1.83 7.25 5.97
N LYS A 175 -2.17 6.76 4.78
CA LYS A 175 -1.67 5.53 4.21
C LYS A 175 -0.47 5.82 3.31
N ILE A 176 0.53 4.94 3.37
CA ILE A 176 1.78 5.06 2.61
C ILE A 176 1.92 3.84 1.73
N GLU A 177 2.19 4.07 0.45
CA GLU A 177 2.57 3.04 -0.51
C GLU A 177 3.97 3.34 -1.04
N ILE A 178 4.82 2.32 -1.12
CA ILE A 178 6.20 2.46 -1.59
C ILE A 178 6.24 2.18 -3.09
N ASN A 179 6.66 3.17 -3.87
CA ASN A 179 6.78 3.03 -5.31
C ASN A 179 8.07 2.28 -5.71
N ALA A 180 8.09 1.75 -6.92
CA ALA A 180 9.24 1.01 -7.45
C ALA A 180 10.54 1.84 -7.52
N ASP A 181 10.42 3.17 -7.61
CA ASP A 181 11.53 4.13 -7.64
C ASP A 181 11.98 4.60 -6.24
N GLY A 182 11.41 4.05 -5.17
CA GLY A 182 11.71 4.39 -3.78
C GLY A 182 11.02 5.66 -3.27
N THR A 183 10.18 6.30 -4.08
CA THR A 183 9.31 7.39 -3.61
C THR A 183 8.11 6.84 -2.87
N LEU A 184 7.42 7.68 -2.11
CA LEU A 184 6.25 7.31 -1.34
C LEU A 184 5.00 7.96 -1.93
N SER A 185 3.97 7.17 -2.20
CA SER A 185 2.62 7.65 -2.46
C SER A 185 1.87 7.73 -1.14
N VAL A 186 1.32 8.89 -0.84
CA VAL A 186 0.65 9.17 0.43
C VAL A 186 -0.78 9.62 0.15
N ILE A 187 -1.74 9.01 0.84
CA ILE A 187 -3.12 9.46 0.86
C ILE A 187 -3.56 9.65 2.31
N HIS A 188 -4.26 10.73 2.62
CA HIS A 188 -4.68 11.00 3.99
C HIS A 188 -6.07 11.65 4.06
N MET A 189 -6.61 11.79 5.27
CA MET A 189 -7.87 12.49 5.50
C MET A 189 -7.64 14.00 5.59
N PRO A 190 -8.12 14.80 4.62
CA PRO A 190 -7.86 16.24 4.57
C PRO A 190 -8.89 16.99 5.43
N PHE A 191 -8.59 17.22 6.71
CA PHE A 191 -9.41 18.06 7.61
C PHE A 191 -9.06 19.55 7.52
N GLN A 192 -7.94 19.90 6.91
CA GLN A 192 -7.41 21.26 6.80
C GLN A 192 -6.93 21.53 5.38
N GLU A 193 -7.02 22.78 4.95
CA GLU A 193 -6.38 23.22 3.73
C GLU A 193 -4.84 23.24 3.87
N GLY A 194 -4.15 23.22 2.74
CA GLY A 194 -2.68 23.36 2.69
C GLY A 194 -1.90 22.06 2.50
N THR A 195 -2.48 20.88 2.83
CA THR A 195 -1.90 19.59 2.48
C THR A 195 -2.74 18.94 1.38
N PRO A 196 -2.13 18.47 0.28
CA PRO A 196 -2.85 17.77 -0.79
C PRO A 196 -3.53 16.52 -0.26
N PHE A 197 -4.69 16.14 -0.81
CA PHE A 197 -5.43 14.91 -0.45
C PHE A 197 -4.58 13.65 -0.65
N ALA A 198 -3.89 13.58 -1.78
CA ALA A 198 -2.91 12.55 -2.09
C ALA A 198 -1.70 13.18 -2.76
N PHE A 199 -0.51 12.61 -2.54
CA PHE A 199 0.71 13.14 -3.14
C PHE A 199 1.79 12.06 -3.19
N ARG A 200 2.73 12.26 -4.11
CA ARG A 200 3.97 11.50 -4.16
C ARG A 200 5.11 12.36 -3.60
N VAL A 201 5.92 11.78 -2.75
CA VAL A 201 7.02 12.47 -2.04
C VAL A 201 8.28 11.62 -2.10
N ASP A 202 9.43 12.28 -2.26
CA ASP A 202 10.73 11.63 -2.09
C ASP A 202 11.16 11.55 -0.62
N THR A 203 12.25 10.86 -0.35
CA THR A 203 12.76 10.70 1.01
C THR A 203 13.38 11.97 1.60
N ASP A 204 13.50 13.06 0.83
CA ASP A 204 13.94 14.37 1.31
C ASP A 204 12.76 15.31 1.61
N GLY A 205 11.53 14.84 1.37
CA GLY A 205 10.30 15.58 1.67
C GLY A 205 9.80 16.46 0.51
N ASN A 206 10.39 16.36 -0.68
CA ASN A 206 9.94 17.09 -1.86
C ASN A 206 8.69 16.43 -2.43
N ILE A 207 7.59 17.19 -2.54
CA ILE A 207 6.37 16.71 -3.21
C ILE A 207 6.60 16.75 -4.72
N LEU A 208 6.51 15.59 -5.35
CA LEU A 208 6.73 15.39 -6.79
C LEU A 208 5.44 15.56 -7.59
N ASP A 209 4.35 14.92 -7.11
CA ASP A 209 3.02 14.98 -7.69
C ASP A 209 1.98 15.13 -6.59
N LYS A 210 0.82 15.72 -6.90
CA LYS A 210 -0.23 15.92 -5.90
C LYS A 210 -1.62 16.02 -6.48
N VAL A 211 -2.60 15.56 -5.70
CA VAL A 211 -4.04 15.78 -5.89
C VAL A 211 -4.50 16.80 -4.84
N PRO A 212 -5.09 17.92 -5.22
CA PRO A 212 -5.55 18.94 -4.28
C PRO A 212 -6.53 18.38 -3.25
N ALA A 213 -6.52 18.92 -2.03
CA ALA A 213 -7.46 18.52 -0.99
C ALA A 213 -8.91 18.90 -1.34
N SER A 214 -9.15 20.09 -1.88
CA SER A 214 -10.45 20.47 -2.46
C SER A 214 -10.65 19.70 -3.78
N PRO A 215 -11.74 18.99 -4.01
CA PRO A 215 -13.03 18.95 -3.30
C PRO A 215 -13.17 17.82 -2.25
N TYR A 216 -12.10 17.22 -1.80
CA TYR A 216 -12.11 16.04 -0.90
C TYR A 216 -12.08 16.40 0.59
N MET A 217 -12.21 17.69 0.92
CA MET A 217 -12.19 18.16 2.31
C MET A 217 -13.27 17.52 3.15
N LEU A 218 -12.89 17.06 4.33
CA LEU A 218 -13.81 16.56 5.34
C LEU A 218 -14.29 17.74 6.22
N ALA A 219 -15.55 17.68 6.64
CA ALA A 219 -16.12 18.70 7.53
C ALA A 219 -15.38 18.71 8.88
N SER A 220 -15.11 19.91 9.41
CA SER A 220 -14.40 20.09 10.67
C SER A 220 -15.24 19.67 11.90
N ASN A 221 -16.57 19.62 11.75
CA ASN A 221 -17.55 19.19 12.78
C ASN A 221 -17.96 17.73 12.57
N PHE A 222 -17.09 16.91 12.08
CA PHE A 222 -17.32 15.50 11.86
C PHE A 222 -17.74 14.78 13.15
N ASP A 223 -18.92 14.18 13.16
CA ASP A 223 -19.53 13.48 14.30
C ASP A 223 -19.43 11.94 14.24
N GLY A 224 -18.79 11.42 13.22
CA GLY A 224 -18.61 9.99 12.98
C GLY A 224 -19.65 9.35 12.07
N GLU A 225 -20.81 9.94 11.85
CA GLU A 225 -21.85 9.39 10.96
C GLU A 225 -21.41 9.33 9.50
N ILE A 226 -20.57 10.29 9.08
CA ILE A 226 -20.01 10.33 7.71
C ILE A 226 -19.14 9.09 7.41
N PHE A 227 -18.51 8.48 8.41
CA PHE A 227 -17.72 7.25 8.20
C PHE A 227 -18.59 6.01 8.10
N SER A 228 -19.65 5.92 8.87
CA SER A 228 -20.58 4.77 8.78
C SER A 228 -21.32 4.74 7.45
N TYR A 229 -21.60 5.88 6.86
CA TYR A 229 -22.29 5.97 5.56
C TYR A 229 -21.44 5.57 4.36
N ARG A 230 -20.11 5.64 4.46
CA ARG A 230 -19.19 5.27 3.37
C ARG A 230 -18.60 3.86 3.50
N ASN A 231 -18.80 3.21 4.63
CA ASN A 231 -18.32 1.86 4.90
C ASN A 231 -19.42 0.78 4.79
N THR A 232 -20.61 1.14 4.28
CA THR A 232 -21.72 0.20 4.01
C THR A 232 -21.88 -0.05 2.52
#